data_98421ccb4e6b0c8e1c13453fc1b2dd07
#
_entry.id   98421ccb4e6b0c8e1c13453fc1b2dd07
#
_cell.length_a   1.000
_cell.length_b   1.000
_cell.length_c   1.000
_cell.angle_alpha   90.00
_cell.angle_beta   90.00
_cell.angle_gamma   90.00
#
_symmetry.space_group_name_H-M   'P 1'
#
loop_
_entity.id
_entity.type
_entity.pdbx_description
1 polymer ?
#
loop_
_entity_poly.entity_id
_entity_poly.type
_entity_poly.pdbx_seq_one_letter_code
_entity_poly.pdbx_strand_id
1 'polypeptide(L)'
;YEEKTKQKSSSIGVSVSAAFTPAQLVDTIGDVSNNIKDYGFGNTSQTINTLGNGIQDLRSVSALNQNLRDWYKADGYTGMKGLVTDGLYNPATGGNNLRDAAKGMVSASVTASYSQSSYESNTSGTTSVAGVINVGGNMVIQSEGNVKLVNQKITVGENIIIDAKNFEALAGENTYKNDTKSNSMGMNVGYDIVNQNALGGLNASTGNSNTTSKSYDNTFISAGGTFQLTTKEDATFKGANVIADKINFDIGKNLNIISLQDEYKSHGENSSVGINVSGKLPGTQLQEGYAIPSFGGGYSQNNTESKWVSNQTSIIAENGGNVKVGETLTNIGAIIGSLSDANKLGIDAKKVVIENLEDYN
;
A
#
# COMPACT_ATOMS: atom_id res chain seq x y z
N TYR A 1 5.02 -12.08 16.87
CA TYR A 1 3.76 -12.59 16.29
C TYR A 1 3.97 -13.01 14.84
N GLU A 2 3.10 -13.88 14.36
CA GLU A 2 3.06 -14.31 12.97
C GLU A 2 1.59 -14.42 12.55
N GLU A 3 1.24 -13.84 11.41
CA GLU A 3 -0.11 -13.87 10.84
C GLU A 3 -0.05 -14.20 9.37
N LYS A 4 -0.94 -15.11 8.91
CA LYS A 4 -1.09 -15.48 7.51
C LYS A 4 -2.51 -15.23 7.07
N THR A 5 -2.68 -14.37 6.09
CA THR A 5 -3.96 -14.07 5.47
C THR A 5 -3.99 -14.57 4.04
N LYS A 6 -5.02 -15.35 3.68
CA LYS A 6 -5.30 -15.76 2.30
C LYS A 6 -6.71 -15.37 1.94
N GLN A 7 -6.84 -14.60 0.88
CA GLN A 7 -8.12 -14.18 0.36
C GLN A 7 -8.23 -14.55 -1.12
N LYS A 8 -9.36 -15.13 -1.49
CA LYS A 8 -9.73 -15.37 -2.90
C LYS A 8 -11.07 -14.73 -3.14
N SER A 9 -11.22 -14.02 -4.23
CA SER A 9 -12.48 -13.45 -4.67
C SER A 9 -12.70 -13.77 -6.14
N SER A 10 -13.95 -13.97 -6.51
CA SER A 10 -14.39 -14.06 -7.90
C SER A 10 -15.62 -13.20 -8.08
N SER A 11 -15.74 -12.52 -9.18
CA SER A 11 -16.91 -11.75 -9.53
C SER A 11 -17.33 -12.02 -10.97
N ILE A 12 -18.65 -12.03 -11.17
CA ILE A 12 -19.28 -12.10 -12.46
C ILE A 12 -20.08 -10.82 -12.62
N GLY A 13 -19.86 -10.11 -13.70
CA GLY A 13 -20.57 -8.87 -14.02
C GLY A 13 -21.23 -8.98 -15.39
N VAL A 14 -22.45 -8.49 -15.48
CA VAL A 14 -23.12 -8.25 -16.75
C VAL A 14 -23.47 -6.78 -16.81
N SER A 15 -22.97 -6.10 -17.79
CA SER A 15 -23.31 -4.71 -18.05
C SER A 15 -24.01 -4.57 -19.40
N VAL A 16 -25.02 -3.74 -19.39
CA VAL A 16 -25.76 -3.39 -20.59
C VAL A 16 -25.80 -1.88 -20.68
N SER A 17 -25.40 -1.37 -21.82
CA SER A 17 -25.57 0.05 -22.14
C SER A 17 -26.42 0.19 -23.39
N ALA A 18 -27.49 0.97 -23.30
CA ALA A 18 -28.33 1.31 -24.44
C ALA A 18 -28.73 2.78 -24.38
N ALA A 19 -28.58 3.49 -25.49
CA ALA A 19 -29.08 4.87 -25.61
C ALA A 19 -30.55 4.91 -26.09
N PHE A 20 -31.00 3.85 -26.74
CA PHE A 20 -32.40 3.62 -27.12
C PHE A 20 -32.73 2.15 -26.95
N THR A 21 -33.78 1.82 -26.18
CA THR A 21 -34.09 0.44 -25.81
C THR A 21 -35.50 0.05 -26.30
N PRO A 22 -35.65 -0.60 -27.43
CA PRO A 22 -36.90 -1.26 -27.78
C PRO A 22 -37.27 -2.34 -26.74
N ALA A 23 -38.56 -2.52 -26.45
CA ALA A 23 -39.02 -3.46 -25.41
C ALA A 23 -38.44 -4.88 -25.57
N GLN A 24 -38.35 -5.38 -26.80
CA GLN A 24 -37.75 -6.69 -27.12
C GLN A 24 -36.27 -6.79 -26.74
N LEU A 25 -35.51 -5.69 -26.73
CA LEU A 25 -34.11 -5.67 -26.30
C LEU A 25 -34.03 -5.87 -24.79
N VAL A 26 -34.96 -5.33 -24.04
CA VAL A 26 -35.00 -5.44 -22.56
C VAL A 26 -35.21 -6.90 -22.14
N ASP A 27 -36.08 -7.60 -22.80
CA ASP A 27 -36.39 -9.01 -22.51
C ASP A 27 -35.15 -9.89 -22.82
N THR A 28 -34.55 -9.72 -24.00
CA THR A 28 -33.33 -10.46 -24.40
C THR A 28 -32.18 -10.24 -23.45
N ILE A 29 -31.99 -9.00 -22.96
CA ILE A 29 -30.97 -8.66 -21.98
C ILE A 29 -31.24 -9.34 -20.63
N GLY A 30 -32.50 -9.36 -20.21
CA GLY A 30 -32.95 -10.03 -19.00
C GLY A 30 -32.58 -11.52 -19.04
N ASP A 31 -32.88 -12.18 -20.14
CA ASP A 31 -32.63 -13.61 -20.34
C ASP A 31 -31.12 -13.95 -20.33
N VAL A 32 -30.29 -13.18 -21.02
CA VAL A 32 -28.83 -13.36 -21.00
C VAL A 32 -28.27 -13.13 -19.59
N SER A 33 -28.72 -12.09 -18.88
CA SER A 33 -28.29 -11.81 -17.53
C SER A 33 -28.67 -12.91 -16.54
N ASN A 34 -29.88 -13.43 -16.63
CA ASN A 34 -30.36 -14.50 -15.77
C ASN A 34 -29.62 -15.81 -16.05
N ASN A 35 -29.46 -16.19 -17.32
CA ASN A 35 -28.71 -17.38 -17.69
C ASN A 35 -27.25 -17.34 -17.18
N ILE A 36 -26.57 -16.19 -17.24
CA ILE A 36 -25.21 -16.06 -16.69
C ILE A 36 -25.21 -16.14 -15.17
N LYS A 37 -26.22 -15.58 -14.48
CA LYS A 37 -26.34 -15.69 -13.02
C LYS A 37 -26.61 -17.14 -12.58
N ASP A 38 -27.46 -17.86 -13.28
CA ASP A 38 -27.90 -19.18 -12.89
C ASP A 38 -26.82 -20.24 -13.13
N TYR A 39 -26.10 -20.15 -14.23
CA TYR A 39 -25.12 -21.16 -14.64
C TYR A 39 -23.66 -20.78 -14.42
N GLY A 40 -23.34 -19.50 -14.28
CA GLY A 40 -22.01 -19.00 -14.03
C GLY A 40 -20.98 -19.37 -15.11
N PHE A 41 -19.73 -18.99 -14.88
CA PHE A 41 -18.59 -19.36 -15.74
C PHE A 41 -17.84 -20.62 -15.25
N GLY A 42 -18.33 -21.28 -14.20
CA GLY A 42 -17.67 -22.46 -13.61
C GLY A 42 -17.78 -23.75 -14.41
N ASN A 43 -18.78 -23.85 -15.32
CA ASN A 43 -18.94 -24.95 -16.20
C ASN A 43 -18.80 -24.50 -17.67
N THR A 44 -17.66 -24.80 -18.26
CA THR A 44 -17.27 -24.32 -19.60
C THR A 44 -18.32 -24.62 -20.69
N SER A 45 -18.94 -25.82 -20.67
CA SER A 45 -19.94 -26.18 -21.65
C SER A 45 -21.24 -25.40 -21.52
N GLN A 46 -21.71 -25.18 -20.29
CA GLN A 46 -22.92 -24.39 -20.02
C GLN A 46 -22.67 -22.90 -20.28
N THR A 47 -21.51 -22.41 -19.94
CA THR A 47 -21.11 -21.03 -20.24
C THR A 47 -21.07 -20.75 -21.74
N ILE A 48 -20.50 -21.67 -22.54
CA ILE A 48 -20.47 -21.56 -24.01
C ILE A 48 -21.90 -21.62 -24.58
N ASN A 49 -22.76 -22.50 -24.08
CA ASN A 49 -24.14 -22.56 -24.52
C ASN A 49 -24.93 -21.31 -24.13
N THR A 50 -24.74 -20.80 -22.91
CA THR A 50 -25.39 -19.56 -22.46
C THR A 50 -24.96 -18.38 -23.30
N LEU A 51 -23.66 -18.24 -23.59
CA LEU A 51 -23.13 -17.21 -24.46
C LEU A 51 -23.62 -17.41 -25.91
N GLY A 52 -23.72 -18.67 -26.41
CA GLY A 52 -24.20 -18.99 -27.71
C GLY A 52 -25.68 -18.62 -27.90
N ASN A 53 -26.53 -18.92 -26.92
CA ASN A 53 -27.95 -18.56 -26.93
C ASN A 53 -28.08 -17.02 -26.82
N GLY A 54 -27.36 -16.38 -25.95
CA GLY A 54 -27.33 -14.92 -25.86
C GLY A 54 -26.91 -14.24 -27.17
N ILE A 55 -25.93 -14.79 -27.90
CA ILE A 55 -25.53 -14.29 -29.21
C ILE A 55 -26.65 -14.50 -30.26
N GLN A 56 -27.40 -15.61 -30.22
CA GLN A 56 -28.55 -15.82 -31.12
C GLN A 56 -29.67 -14.83 -30.83
N ASP A 57 -29.98 -14.57 -29.58
CA ASP A 57 -30.98 -13.57 -29.18
C ASP A 57 -30.55 -12.17 -29.59
N LEU A 58 -29.28 -11.83 -29.42
CA LEU A 58 -28.70 -10.57 -29.90
C LEU A 58 -28.72 -10.41 -31.43
N ARG A 59 -28.65 -11.52 -32.17
CA ARG A 59 -28.83 -11.50 -33.65
C ARG A 59 -30.26 -11.14 -34.03
N SER A 60 -31.26 -11.60 -33.26
CA SER A 60 -32.66 -11.22 -33.50
C SER A 60 -32.88 -9.72 -33.30
N VAL A 61 -32.26 -9.14 -32.30
CA VAL A 61 -32.26 -7.67 -32.06
C VAL A 61 -31.48 -6.91 -33.14
N SER A 62 -30.38 -7.47 -33.62
CA SER A 62 -29.65 -6.92 -34.77
C SER A 62 -30.49 -6.92 -36.04
N ALA A 63 -31.28 -7.96 -36.28
CA ALA A 63 -32.21 -8.04 -37.39
C ALA A 63 -33.32 -6.96 -37.26
N LEU A 64 -33.84 -6.73 -36.05
CA LEU A 64 -34.79 -5.66 -35.79
C LEU A 64 -34.19 -4.28 -36.11
N ASN A 65 -32.95 -4.04 -35.73
CA ASN A 65 -32.24 -2.82 -36.03
C ASN A 65 -31.98 -2.66 -37.55
N GLN A 66 -31.74 -3.77 -38.27
CA GLN A 66 -31.64 -3.77 -39.73
C GLN A 66 -32.99 -3.40 -40.36
N ASN A 67 -34.10 -3.97 -39.87
CA ASN A 67 -35.43 -3.66 -40.34
C ASN A 67 -35.80 -2.18 -40.11
N LEU A 68 -35.40 -1.59 -38.97
CA LEU A 68 -35.56 -0.16 -38.71
C LEU A 68 -34.74 0.70 -39.67
N ARG A 69 -33.56 0.29 -40.05
CA ARG A 69 -32.71 0.98 -41.02
C ARG A 69 -33.27 0.87 -42.44
N ASP A 70 -33.82 -0.34 -42.79
CA ASP A 70 -34.40 -0.56 -44.11
C ASP A 70 -35.75 0.15 -44.25
N TRP A 71 -36.55 0.21 -43.18
CA TRP A 71 -37.74 1.05 -43.10
C TRP A 71 -37.41 2.53 -43.28
N TYR A 72 -36.39 3.02 -42.57
CA TYR A 72 -35.90 4.41 -42.73
C TYR A 72 -35.43 4.71 -44.17
N LYS A 73 -34.79 3.75 -44.83
CA LYS A 73 -34.36 3.92 -46.23
C LYS A 73 -35.56 3.92 -47.23
N ALA A 74 -36.61 3.13 -46.92
CA ALA A 74 -37.77 3.03 -47.77
C ALA A 74 -38.73 4.21 -47.68
N ASP A 75 -39.00 4.70 -46.47
CA ASP A 75 -39.97 5.79 -46.21
C ASP A 75 -39.36 7.20 -46.12
N GLY A 76 -38.05 7.25 -46.15
CA GLY A 76 -37.33 8.51 -46.11
C GLY A 76 -37.57 9.32 -44.80
N TYR A 77 -37.39 10.63 -44.92
CA TYR A 77 -37.45 11.58 -43.80
C TYR A 77 -38.84 11.70 -43.14
N THR A 78 -39.93 11.40 -43.83
CA THR A 78 -41.28 11.64 -43.35
C THR A 78 -41.71 10.77 -42.20
N GLY A 79 -41.22 9.54 -42.10
CA GLY A 79 -41.53 8.62 -41.00
C GLY A 79 -40.82 8.95 -39.69
N MET A 80 -39.67 9.61 -39.78
CA MET A 80 -38.86 9.96 -38.58
C MET A 80 -39.08 11.43 -38.09
N LYS A 81 -39.91 12.20 -38.74
CA LYS A 81 -40.14 13.63 -38.41
C LYS A 81 -40.65 13.87 -36.98
N GLY A 82 -41.30 12.88 -36.39
CA GLY A 82 -41.75 12.90 -35.00
C GLY A 82 -40.68 12.56 -33.95
N LEU A 83 -39.57 11.97 -34.36
CA LEU A 83 -38.47 11.53 -33.50
C LEU A 83 -37.25 12.48 -33.50
N VAL A 84 -37.15 13.33 -34.51
CA VAL A 84 -35.99 14.19 -34.71
C VAL A 84 -36.45 15.66 -34.80
N THR A 85 -35.97 16.49 -33.90
CA THR A 85 -36.24 17.93 -33.93
C THR A 85 -35.53 18.57 -35.12
N ASP A 86 -36.14 19.63 -35.69
CA ASP A 86 -35.68 20.34 -36.88
C ASP A 86 -34.17 20.80 -36.90
N GLY A 87 -33.50 20.72 -35.74
CA GLY A 87 -32.09 21.06 -35.60
C GLY A 87 -31.11 19.96 -36.08
N LEU A 88 -31.55 18.75 -36.36
CA LEU A 88 -30.70 17.61 -36.73
C LEU A 88 -30.64 17.37 -38.25
N TYR A 89 -31.46 18.07 -39.02
CA TYR A 89 -31.51 17.96 -40.50
C TYR A 89 -30.78 19.10 -41.18
N ASN A 90 -29.81 18.78 -41.99
CA ASN A 90 -29.14 19.76 -42.86
C ASN A 90 -29.45 19.44 -44.33
N PRO A 91 -30.30 20.24 -45.01
CA PRO A 91 -30.68 20.00 -46.39
C PRO A 91 -29.51 20.12 -47.38
N ALA A 92 -28.43 20.83 -47.03
CA ALA A 92 -27.28 21.04 -47.88
C ALA A 92 -26.37 19.80 -48.02
N THR A 93 -26.48 18.84 -47.11
CA THR A 93 -25.65 17.61 -47.09
C THR A 93 -26.41 16.34 -47.48
N GLY A 94 -27.65 16.46 -47.98
CA GLY A 94 -28.41 15.35 -48.48
C GLY A 94 -28.82 14.27 -47.47
N GLY A 95 -28.99 14.63 -46.22
CA GLY A 95 -29.52 13.74 -45.20
C GLY A 95 -28.50 12.79 -44.56
N ASN A 96 -27.24 12.79 -44.93
CA ASN A 96 -26.22 11.92 -44.35
C ASN A 96 -25.99 12.21 -42.85
N ASN A 97 -26.19 13.44 -42.40
CA ASN A 97 -26.06 13.81 -41.00
C ASN A 97 -27.13 13.20 -40.13
N LEU A 98 -28.35 13.01 -40.64
CA LEU A 98 -29.44 12.37 -39.93
C LEU A 98 -29.18 10.87 -39.72
N ARG A 99 -28.62 10.22 -40.73
CA ARG A 99 -28.23 8.82 -40.66
C ARG A 99 -27.10 8.60 -39.64
N ASP A 100 -26.16 9.53 -39.60
CA ASP A 100 -25.03 9.45 -38.65
C ASP A 100 -25.44 9.90 -37.26
N ALA A 101 -26.36 10.84 -37.10
CA ALA A 101 -27.00 11.19 -35.85
C ALA A 101 -27.88 10.03 -35.31
N ALA A 102 -28.65 9.38 -36.19
CA ALA A 102 -29.45 8.21 -35.80
C ALA A 102 -28.59 7.01 -35.41
N LYS A 103 -27.44 6.80 -36.02
CA LYS A 103 -26.44 5.82 -35.59
C LYS A 103 -25.88 6.15 -34.22
N GLY A 104 -25.68 7.45 -33.90
CA GLY A 104 -25.22 7.90 -32.60
C GLY A 104 -26.30 7.83 -31.50
N MET A 105 -27.58 7.86 -31.89
CA MET A 105 -28.72 7.79 -30.96
C MET A 105 -29.12 6.35 -30.59
N VAL A 106 -28.69 5.38 -31.32
CA VAL A 106 -28.97 3.96 -31.06
C VAL A 106 -27.65 3.25 -30.82
N SER A 107 -27.19 3.27 -29.62
CA SER A 107 -26.08 2.43 -29.18
C SER A 107 -26.62 1.40 -28.19
N ALA A 108 -26.31 0.15 -28.42
CA ALA A 108 -26.61 -0.91 -27.49
C ALA A 108 -25.45 -1.89 -27.46
N SER A 109 -24.90 -2.11 -26.30
CA SER A 109 -23.87 -3.12 -26.10
C SER A 109 -24.19 -3.96 -24.86
N VAL A 110 -23.90 -5.25 -24.95
CA VAL A 110 -23.95 -6.17 -23.83
C VAL A 110 -22.54 -6.68 -23.58
N THR A 111 -22.10 -6.61 -22.36
CA THR A 111 -20.78 -7.11 -21.95
C THR A 111 -20.93 -8.01 -20.73
N ALA A 112 -20.41 -9.22 -20.82
CA ALA A 112 -20.22 -10.12 -19.68
C ALA A 112 -18.77 -10.12 -19.27
N SER A 113 -18.51 -10.05 -17.98
CA SER A 113 -17.16 -10.05 -17.42
C SER A 113 -17.03 -11.08 -16.30
N TYR A 114 -15.88 -11.68 -16.24
CA TYR A 114 -15.46 -12.55 -15.15
C TYR A 114 -14.13 -12.06 -14.62
N SER A 115 -13.99 -11.98 -13.31
CA SER A 115 -12.71 -11.71 -12.69
C SER A 115 -12.47 -12.63 -11.51
N GLN A 116 -11.24 -13.02 -11.35
CA GLN A 116 -10.75 -13.80 -10.21
C GLN A 116 -9.50 -13.12 -9.68
N SER A 117 -9.42 -12.97 -8.36
CA SER A 117 -8.23 -12.48 -7.70
C SER A 117 -7.88 -13.35 -6.50
N SER A 118 -6.60 -13.45 -6.23
CA SER A 118 -6.06 -14.05 -5.02
C SER A 118 -5.05 -13.09 -4.39
N TYR A 119 -5.10 -13.01 -3.08
CA TYR A 119 -4.19 -12.22 -2.28
C TYR A 119 -3.69 -13.10 -1.13
N GLU A 120 -2.39 -13.11 -0.91
CA GLU A 120 -1.73 -13.77 0.20
C GLU A 120 -0.82 -12.76 0.90
N SER A 121 -0.94 -12.67 2.22
CA SER A 121 -0.10 -11.83 3.05
C SER A 121 0.44 -12.65 4.21
N ASN A 122 1.76 -12.62 4.39
CA ASN A 122 2.45 -13.21 5.53
C ASN A 122 3.10 -12.08 6.31
N THR A 123 2.61 -11.85 7.51
CA THR A 123 3.10 -10.81 8.42
C THR A 123 3.77 -11.46 9.61
N SER A 124 4.95 -10.98 9.98
CA SER A 124 5.67 -11.42 11.18
C SER A 124 6.38 -10.23 11.82
N GLY A 125 6.64 -10.34 13.11
CA GLY A 125 7.36 -9.31 13.82
C GLY A 125 7.60 -9.62 15.28
N THR A 126 8.47 -8.83 15.88
CA THR A 126 8.74 -8.85 17.31
C THR A 126 8.45 -7.48 17.89
N THR A 127 7.91 -7.45 19.09
CA THR A 127 7.69 -6.21 19.83
C THR A 127 8.38 -6.33 21.17
N SER A 128 9.26 -5.40 21.47
CA SER A 128 9.90 -5.28 22.76
C SER A 128 8.92 -4.70 23.77
N VAL A 129 8.83 -5.31 24.94
CA VAL A 129 7.96 -4.82 26.03
C VAL A 129 8.84 -4.22 27.10
N ALA A 130 8.58 -2.96 27.45
CA ALA A 130 9.35 -2.26 28.46
C ALA A 130 9.14 -2.88 29.88
N GLY A 131 10.25 -3.15 30.55
CA GLY A 131 10.23 -3.37 32.00
C GLY A 131 10.06 -2.04 32.73
N VAL A 132 9.40 -2.07 33.90
CA VAL A 132 9.16 -0.86 34.69
C VAL A 132 9.72 -1.04 36.10
N ILE A 133 10.55 -0.08 36.54
CA ILE A 133 11.10 -0.01 37.89
C ILE A 133 10.76 1.37 38.46
N ASN A 134 9.97 1.39 39.54
CA ASN A 134 9.61 2.62 40.26
C ASN A 134 10.11 2.52 41.70
N VAL A 135 10.94 3.47 42.11
CA VAL A 135 11.53 3.54 43.44
C VAL A 135 11.27 4.93 44.03
N GLY A 136 10.61 4.99 45.17
CA GLY A 136 10.29 6.28 45.81
C GLY A 136 11.51 7.00 46.45
N GLY A 137 12.47 6.24 46.95
CA GLY A 137 13.72 6.75 47.52
C GLY A 137 14.93 6.57 46.59
N ASN A 138 16.03 6.06 47.15
CA ASN A 138 17.26 5.80 46.40
C ASN A 138 17.28 4.41 45.77
N MET A 139 17.89 4.28 44.59
CA MET A 139 18.20 3.02 43.94
C MET A 139 19.70 2.81 43.89
N VAL A 140 20.17 1.66 44.36
CA VAL A 140 21.59 1.30 44.36
C VAL A 140 21.78 -0.02 43.66
N ILE A 141 22.65 -0.07 42.68
CA ILE A 141 23.07 -1.26 41.95
C ILE A 141 24.60 -1.39 42.07
N GLN A 142 25.06 -2.48 42.68
CA GLN A 142 26.49 -2.79 42.76
C GLN A 142 26.74 -4.15 42.11
N SER A 143 27.64 -4.19 41.14
CA SER A 143 27.98 -5.40 40.39
C SER A 143 29.49 -5.43 40.09
N GLU A 144 30.12 -6.54 40.41
CA GLU A 144 31.50 -6.76 39.93
C GLU A 144 31.57 -7.06 38.45
N GLY A 145 30.45 -7.42 37.83
CA GLY A 145 30.27 -7.66 36.41
C GLY A 145 29.61 -6.52 35.67
N ASN A 146 28.92 -6.85 34.60
CA ASN A 146 28.23 -5.90 33.76
C ASN A 146 26.80 -5.64 34.27
N VAL A 147 26.35 -4.39 34.16
CA VAL A 147 24.95 -4.00 34.32
C VAL A 147 24.38 -3.68 32.94
N LYS A 148 23.28 -4.35 32.57
CA LYS A 148 22.63 -4.18 31.27
C LYS A 148 21.14 -3.93 31.45
N LEU A 149 20.67 -2.83 30.91
CA LEU A 149 19.26 -2.41 30.90
C LEU A 149 18.81 -2.36 29.45
N VAL A 150 17.76 -3.12 29.10
CA VAL A 150 17.21 -3.14 27.73
C VAL A 150 15.74 -2.83 27.79
N ASN A 151 15.30 -1.79 27.11
CA ASN A 151 13.91 -1.35 27.10
C ASN A 151 13.33 -1.25 28.53
N GLN A 152 13.97 -0.46 29.37
CA GLN A 152 13.53 -0.27 30.74
C GLN A 152 13.02 1.14 30.95
N LYS A 153 11.95 1.27 31.72
CA LYS A 153 11.48 2.55 32.26
C LYS A 153 11.76 2.58 33.77
N ILE A 154 12.76 3.33 34.14
CA ILE A 154 13.23 3.47 35.53
C ILE A 154 12.91 4.88 36.03
N THR A 155 12.14 4.96 37.10
CA THR A 155 11.81 6.22 37.75
C THR A 155 12.17 6.12 39.23
N VAL A 156 13.06 6.97 39.70
CA VAL A 156 13.57 6.99 41.05
C VAL A 156 13.33 8.38 41.68
N GLY A 157 12.70 8.42 42.82
CA GLY A 157 12.33 9.68 43.48
C GLY A 157 13.53 10.46 44.02
N GLU A 158 14.63 9.78 44.40
CA GLU A 158 15.86 10.43 44.90
C GLU A 158 17.04 10.06 43.98
N ASN A 159 18.06 9.38 44.52
CA ASN A 159 19.30 9.14 43.79
C ASN A 159 19.35 7.74 43.15
N ILE A 160 20.01 7.69 42.00
CA ILE A 160 20.46 6.45 41.36
C ILE A 160 21.96 6.33 41.55
N ILE A 161 22.43 5.22 42.10
CA ILE A 161 23.86 4.92 42.29
C ILE A 161 24.12 3.56 41.63
N ILE A 162 24.97 3.56 40.61
CA ILE A 162 25.37 2.36 39.90
C ILE A 162 26.91 2.26 39.94
N ASP A 163 27.40 1.09 40.42
CA ASP A 163 28.80 0.70 40.35
C ASP A 163 28.92 -0.65 39.64
N ALA A 164 29.67 -0.69 38.54
CA ALA A 164 29.74 -1.86 37.67
C ALA A 164 31.11 -1.99 36.98
N LYS A 165 31.40 -3.16 36.41
CA LYS A 165 32.51 -3.29 35.48
C LYS A 165 32.23 -2.53 34.17
N ASN A 166 31.08 -2.85 33.52
CA ASN A 166 30.56 -2.12 32.38
C ASN A 166 29.07 -1.81 32.59
N PHE A 167 28.60 -0.75 31.98
CA PHE A 167 27.20 -0.34 32.00
C PHE A 167 26.64 -0.21 30.58
N GLU A 168 25.47 -0.77 30.35
CA GLU A 168 24.74 -0.63 29.09
C GLU A 168 23.27 -0.27 29.34
N ALA A 169 22.82 0.85 28.76
CA ALA A 169 21.41 1.20 28.62
C ALA A 169 21.05 1.20 27.13
N LEU A 170 20.24 0.24 26.72
CA LEU A 170 19.93 -0.05 25.33
C LEU A 170 18.44 0.07 25.06
N ALA A 171 18.08 0.51 23.85
CA ALA A 171 16.69 0.44 23.39
C ALA A 171 16.19 -0.98 23.21
N GLY A 172 14.89 -1.15 23.28
CA GLY A 172 14.20 -2.33 22.77
C GLY A 172 14.04 -2.24 21.25
N GLU A 173 14.22 -3.33 20.55
CA GLU A 173 14.06 -3.42 19.11
C GLU A 173 12.70 -4.02 18.76
N ASN A 174 11.95 -3.34 17.90
CA ASN A 174 10.73 -3.82 17.29
C ASN A 174 10.99 -4.11 15.81
N THR A 175 10.53 -5.27 15.35
CA THR A 175 10.67 -5.64 13.93
C THR A 175 9.31 -5.93 13.33
N TYR A 176 9.15 -5.60 12.07
CA TYR A 176 7.99 -5.91 11.27
C TYR A 176 8.43 -6.38 9.89
N LYS A 177 7.81 -7.45 9.41
CA LYS A 177 7.98 -7.97 8.06
C LYS A 177 6.62 -8.34 7.49
N ASN A 178 6.37 -7.93 6.26
CA ASN A 178 5.18 -8.31 5.52
C ASN A 178 5.54 -8.68 4.08
N ASP A 179 5.24 -9.90 3.70
CA ASP A 179 5.38 -10.42 2.35
C ASP A 179 3.98 -10.59 1.75
N THR A 180 3.69 -9.91 0.66
CA THR A 180 2.40 -10.01 -0.03
C THR A 180 2.57 -10.54 -1.44
N LYS A 181 1.60 -11.35 -1.88
CA LYS A 181 1.45 -11.81 -3.25
C LYS A 181 0.03 -11.59 -3.72
N SER A 182 -0.12 -11.02 -4.87
CA SER A 182 -1.41 -10.81 -5.52
C SER A 182 -1.39 -11.37 -6.94
N ASN A 183 -2.46 -12.04 -7.31
CA ASN A 183 -2.68 -12.46 -8.68
C ASN A 183 -4.11 -12.12 -9.06
N SER A 184 -4.31 -11.61 -10.26
CA SER A 184 -5.63 -11.41 -10.80
C SER A 184 -5.71 -11.87 -12.25
N MET A 185 -6.87 -12.35 -12.63
CA MET A 185 -7.21 -12.71 -14.00
C MET A 185 -8.61 -12.20 -14.28
N GLY A 186 -8.79 -11.59 -15.43
CA GLY A 186 -10.07 -11.11 -15.90
C GLY A 186 -10.33 -11.54 -17.34
N MET A 187 -11.60 -11.75 -17.65
CA MET A 187 -12.09 -12.01 -18.99
C MET A 187 -13.34 -11.16 -19.20
N ASN A 188 -13.46 -10.56 -20.36
CA ASN A 188 -14.68 -9.89 -20.77
C ASN A 188 -15.03 -10.28 -22.20
N VAL A 189 -16.32 -10.42 -22.46
CA VAL A 189 -16.89 -10.66 -23.78
C VAL A 189 -18.08 -9.74 -23.94
N GLY A 190 -18.17 -9.10 -25.09
CA GLY A 190 -19.25 -8.18 -25.37
C GLY A 190 -19.61 -8.14 -26.84
N TYR A 191 -20.77 -7.56 -27.12
CA TYR A 191 -21.26 -7.33 -28.48
C TYR A 191 -21.90 -5.95 -28.55
N ASP A 192 -21.40 -5.15 -29.48
CA ASP A 192 -22.03 -3.89 -29.87
C ASP A 192 -23.04 -4.16 -30.98
N ILE A 193 -24.33 -4.06 -30.63
CA ILE A 193 -25.45 -4.42 -31.50
C ILE A 193 -25.56 -3.46 -32.68
N VAL A 194 -25.19 -2.19 -32.46
CA VAL A 194 -25.35 -1.14 -33.48
C VAL A 194 -24.27 -1.24 -34.54
N ASN A 195 -23.03 -1.39 -34.11
CA ASN A 195 -21.87 -1.49 -34.97
C ASN A 195 -21.55 -2.90 -35.40
N GLN A 196 -22.30 -3.90 -34.86
CA GLN A 196 -22.11 -5.33 -35.09
C GLN A 196 -20.66 -5.79 -34.80
N ASN A 197 -20.09 -5.24 -33.78
CA ASN A 197 -18.73 -5.54 -33.35
C ASN A 197 -18.73 -6.49 -32.16
N ALA A 198 -17.97 -7.56 -32.25
CA ALA A 198 -17.62 -8.36 -31.08
C ALA A 198 -16.47 -7.70 -30.33
N LEU A 199 -16.54 -7.76 -28.99
CA LEU A 199 -15.55 -7.29 -28.07
C LEU A 199 -15.11 -8.48 -27.21
N GLY A 200 -13.83 -8.63 -27.00
CA GLY A 200 -13.30 -9.65 -26.11
C GLY A 200 -12.01 -9.19 -25.48
N GLY A 201 -11.78 -9.56 -24.23
CA GLY A 201 -10.55 -9.23 -23.55
C GLY A 201 -10.17 -10.28 -22.53
N LEU A 202 -8.87 -10.52 -22.42
CA LEU A 202 -8.23 -11.28 -21.35
C LEU A 202 -7.19 -10.40 -20.72
N ASN A 203 -7.16 -10.37 -19.40
CA ASN A 203 -6.12 -9.69 -18.65
C ASN A 203 -5.67 -10.55 -17.49
N ALA A 204 -4.37 -10.49 -17.21
CA ALA A 204 -3.79 -11.11 -16.04
C ALA A 204 -2.77 -10.16 -15.42
N SER A 205 -2.70 -10.14 -14.10
CA SER A 205 -1.66 -9.43 -13.38
C SER A 205 -1.14 -10.24 -12.21
N THR A 206 0.11 -10.04 -11.90
CA THR A 206 0.75 -10.59 -10.72
C THR A 206 1.56 -9.51 -10.05
N GLY A 207 1.49 -9.45 -8.71
CA GLY A 207 2.25 -8.51 -7.91
C GLY A 207 2.84 -9.19 -6.68
N ASN A 208 4.05 -8.76 -6.34
CA ASN A 208 4.72 -9.14 -5.11
C ASN A 208 5.14 -7.86 -4.39
N SER A 209 5.03 -7.85 -3.06
CA SER A 209 5.61 -6.78 -2.25
C SER A 209 6.20 -7.36 -0.99
N ASN A 210 7.39 -6.89 -0.65
CA ASN A 210 8.09 -7.17 0.60
C ASN A 210 8.29 -5.86 1.34
N THR A 211 7.84 -5.81 2.59
CA THR A 211 8.03 -4.66 3.45
C THR A 211 8.69 -5.10 4.75
N THR A 212 9.73 -4.40 5.14
CA THR A 212 10.39 -4.60 6.43
C THR A 212 10.51 -3.28 7.15
N SER A 213 10.29 -3.27 8.46
CA SER A 213 10.61 -2.13 9.30
C SER A 213 11.25 -2.56 10.60
N LYS A 214 12.07 -1.66 11.12
CA LYS A 214 12.73 -1.76 12.40
C LYS A 214 12.56 -0.43 13.13
N SER A 215 12.12 -0.48 14.38
CA SER A 215 11.99 0.70 15.22
C SER A 215 12.51 0.43 16.63
N TYR A 216 12.80 1.49 17.36
CA TYR A 216 13.43 1.39 18.66
C TYR A 216 12.65 2.14 19.74
N ASP A 217 12.46 1.47 20.89
CA ASP A 217 11.91 2.04 22.11
C ASP A 217 13.05 2.33 23.07
N ASN A 218 13.36 3.60 23.31
CA ASN A 218 14.46 3.99 24.15
C ASN A 218 14.25 3.55 25.62
N THR A 219 15.30 3.05 26.24
CA THR A 219 15.37 2.93 27.72
C THR A 219 15.27 4.33 28.32
N PHE A 220 14.40 4.52 29.31
CA PHE A 220 14.18 5.76 30.00
C PHE A 220 14.65 5.63 31.47
N ILE A 221 15.50 6.53 31.92
CA ILE A 221 16.03 6.57 33.28
C ILE A 221 15.80 7.97 33.84
N SER A 222 15.05 8.08 34.94
CA SER A 222 14.79 9.35 35.63
C SER A 222 15.16 9.24 37.09
N ALA A 223 15.95 10.21 37.59
CA ALA A 223 16.25 10.36 38.99
C ALA A 223 15.84 11.77 39.47
N GLY A 224 15.06 11.86 40.52
CA GLY A 224 14.73 13.17 41.16
C GLY A 224 15.90 13.86 41.82
N GLY A 225 16.95 13.12 42.17
CA GLY A 225 18.22 13.60 42.69
C GLY A 225 19.38 13.35 41.73
N THR A 226 20.49 12.88 42.26
CA THR A 226 21.71 12.62 41.48
C THR A 226 21.68 11.24 40.83
N PHE A 227 22.04 11.16 39.55
CA PHE A 227 22.42 9.91 38.91
C PHE A 227 23.95 9.78 38.93
N GLN A 228 24.44 8.92 39.80
CA GLN A 228 25.84 8.56 39.91
C GLN A 228 26.10 7.24 39.20
N LEU A 229 27.03 7.23 38.24
CA LEU A 229 27.47 6.04 37.54
C LEU A 229 28.98 5.92 37.62
N THR A 230 29.46 4.83 38.19
CA THR A 230 30.88 4.47 38.23
C THR A 230 31.08 3.19 37.43
N THR A 231 31.96 3.18 36.45
CA THR A 231 32.37 1.99 35.73
C THR A 231 33.87 1.79 35.73
N LYS A 232 34.31 0.53 35.85
CA LYS A 232 35.74 0.20 35.74
C LYS A 232 36.23 0.25 34.29
N GLU A 233 35.34 0.00 33.35
CA GLU A 233 35.59 0.00 31.91
C GLU A 233 34.64 0.94 31.19
N ASP A 234 33.75 0.41 30.35
CA ASP A 234 32.94 1.21 29.45
C ASP A 234 31.53 1.48 29.97
N ALA A 235 30.93 2.58 29.54
CA ALA A 235 29.53 2.89 29.66
C ALA A 235 28.94 3.18 28.27
N THR A 236 27.79 2.57 27.96
CA THR A 236 27.10 2.73 26.69
C THR A 236 25.62 3.08 26.90
N PHE A 237 25.22 4.20 26.34
CA PHE A 237 23.84 4.64 26.22
C PHE A 237 23.48 4.62 24.73
N LYS A 238 22.75 3.60 24.29
CA LYS A 238 22.39 3.42 22.89
C LYS A 238 20.87 3.27 22.76
N GLY A 239 20.20 4.33 22.30
CA GLY A 239 18.75 4.43 22.40
C GLY A 239 18.31 4.50 23.87
N ALA A 240 18.81 5.49 24.61
CA ALA A 240 18.49 5.69 26.01
C ALA A 240 18.32 7.17 26.33
N ASN A 241 17.33 7.50 27.16
CA ASN A 241 17.07 8.85 27.62
C ASN A 241 17.26 8.89 29.15
N VAL A 242 18.13 9.75 29.59
CA VAL A 242 18.45 9.98 31.01
C VAL A 242 18.09 11.40 31.36
N ILE A 243 17.38 11.57 32.47
CA ILE A 243 17.15 12.87 33.09
C ILE A 243 17.37 12.73 34.62
N ALA A 244 18.11 13.66 35.19
CA ALA A 244 18.35 13.71 36.62
C ALA A 244 18.60 15.15 37.08
N ASP A 245 18.35 15.43 38.37
CA ASP A 245 18.76 16.75 38.94
C ASP A 245 20.25 16.99 38.68
N LYS A 246 21.10 16.02 39.02
CA LYS A 246 22.54 16.07 38.75
C LYS A 246 23.04 14.78 38.10
N ILE A 247 24.02 14.91 37.23
CA ILE A 247 24.70 13.79 36.60
C ILE A 247 26.16 13.74 37.04
N ASN A 248 26.55 12.64 37.70
CA ASN A 248 27.92 12.41 38.12
C ASN A 248 28.39 11.04 37.59
N PHE A 249 29.14 11.05 36.50
CA PHE A 249 29.69 9.84 35.89
C PHE A 249 31.22 9.82 36.06
N ASP A 250 31.73 8.66 36.50
CA ASP A 250 33.17 8.34 36.53
C ASP A 250 33.38 7.04 35.74
N ILE A 251 33.74 7.18 34.49
CA ILE A 251 33.86 6.09 33.52
C ILE A 251 35.33 5.77 33.31
N GLY A 252 35.74 4.55 33.65
CA GLY A 252 37.14 4.12 33.63
C GLY A 252 37.77 4.14 32.23
N LYS A 253 37.03 3.81 31.17
CA LYS A 253 37.51 3.82 29.77
C LYS A 253 36.64 4.73 28.90
N ASN A 254 35.66 4.13 28.18
CA ASN A 254 34.91 4.81 27.13
C ASN A 254 33.46 5.07 27.52
N LEU A 255 32.95 6.25 27.17
CA LEU A 255 31.54 6.61 27.23
C LEU A 255 30.98 6.74 25.81
N ASN A 256 30.03 5.87 25.47
CA ASN A 256 29.36 5.89 24.17
C ASN A 256 27.90 6.34 24.34
N ILE A 257 27.49 7.40 23.62
CA ILE A 257 26.15 7.96 23.62
C ILE A 257 25.69 7.98 22.16
N ILE A 258 24.77 7.05 21.81
CA ILE A 258 24.46 6.75 20.41
C ILE A 258 22.95 6.76 20.21
N SER A 259 22.45 7.60 19.33
CA SER A 259 21.08 7.52 18.85
C SER A 259 20.91 6.39 17.86
N LEU A 260 19.69 5.86 17.79
CA LEU A 260 19.33 4.80 16.84
C LEU A 260 18.40 5.36 15.78
N GLN A 261 18.56 4.89 14.57
CA GLN A 261 17.66 5.21 13.46
C GLN A 261 16.68 4.08 13.23
N ASP A 262 15.41 4.42 13.17
CA ASP A 262 14.38 3.54 12.64
C ASP A 262 14.62 3.30 11.15
N GLU A 263 14.26 2.13 10.66
CA GLU A 263 14.44 1.74 9.26
C GLU A 263 13.12 1.29 8.66
N TYR A 264 12.86 1.69 7.43
CA TYR A 264 11.77 1.19 6.62
C TYR A 264 12.29 0.83 5.24
N LYS A 265 11.96 -0.37 4.76
CA LYS A 265 12.28 -0.83 3.41
C LYS A 265 11.05 -1.46 2.80
N SER A 266 10.75 -1.08 1.57
CA SER A 266 9.69 -1.68 0.80
C SER A 266 10.17 -1.92 -0.63
N HIS A 267 9.94 -3.14 -1.11
CA HIS A 267 10.18 -3.52 -2.49
C HIS A 267 8.89 -4.09 -3.05
N GLY A 268 8.45 -3.57 -4.19
CA GLY A 268 7.25 -4.02 -4.88
C GLY A 268 7.50 -4.21 -6.36
N GLU A 269 6.96 -5.30 -6.90
CA GLU A 269 6.96 -5.60 -8.33
C GLU A 269 5.54 -5.92 -8.77
N ASN A 270 5.16 -5.41 -9.92
CA ASN A 270 3.88 -5.70 -10.52
C ASN A 270 4.04 -5.88 -12.03
N SER A 271 3.49 -6.97 -12.55
CA SER A 271 3.45 -7.23 -13.99
C SER A 271 2.02 -7.51 -14.43
N SER A 272 1.67 -7.04 -15.62
CA SER A 272 0.36 -7.25 -16.22
C SER A 272 0.48 -7.56 -17.70
N VAL A 273 -0.43 -8.36 -18.20
CA VAL A 273 -0.60 -8.66 -19.62
C VAL A 273 -2.08 -8.63 -19.96
N GLY A 274 -2.40 -8.08 -21.12
CA GLY A 274 -3.76 -8.03 -21.63
C GLY A 274 -3.81 -8.27 -23.13
N ILE A 275 -4.87 -8.94 -23.54
CA ILE A 275 -5.22 -9.14 -24.95
C ILE A 275 -6.65 -8.64 -25.11
N ASN A 276 -6.86 -7.70 -26.03
CA ASN A 276 -8.18 -7.23 -26.38
C ASN A 276 -8.41 -7.47 -27.88
N VAL A 277 -9.60 -7.94 -28.20
CA VAL A 277 -10.04 -8.17 -29.57
C VAL A 277 -11.31 -7.37 -29.78
N SER A 278 -11.34 -6.57 -30.82
CA SER A 278 -12.54 -5.85 -31.24
C SER A 278 -12.65 -5.87 -32.75
N GLY A 279 -13.86 -6.13 -33.26
CA GLY A 279 -14.10 -6.10 -34.70
C GLY A 279 -15.39 -6.84 -35.12
N LYS A 280 -15.65 -6.83 -36.41
CA LYS A 280 -16.83 -7.42 -37.00
C LYS A 280 -16.71 -8.97 -37.03
N LEU A 281 -17.81 -9.67 -36.73
CA LEU A 281 -17.84 -11.11 -36.86
C LEU A 281 -17.88 -11.52 -38.33
N PRO A 282 -17.19 -12.62 -38.75
CA PRO A 282 -17.28 -13.16 -40.09
C PRO A 282 -18.72 -13.55 -40.44
N GLY A 283 -19.22 -13.19 -41.61
CA GLY A 283 -20.53 -13.55 -42.13
C GLY A 283 -21.60 -12.46 -42.04
N THR A 284 -21.31 -11.29 -41.54
CA THR A 284 -22.20 -10.12 -41.63
C THR A 284 -21.89 -9.35 -42.93
N GLN A 285 -22.90 -9.15 -43.78
CA GLN A 285 -22.77 -8.52 -45.11
C GLN A 285 -22.51 -7.01 -45.06
N LEU A 286 -21.67 -6.50 -44.15
CA LEU A 286 -21.28 -5.10 -44.12
C LEU A 286 -19.75 -5.03 -44.11
N GLN A 287 -19.28 -4.61 -45.27
CA GLN A 287 -17.94 -4.09 -45.61
C GLN A 287 -16.82 -4.26 -44.58
N GLU A 288 -15.84 -5.05 -44.97
CA GLU A 288 -14.45 -5.18 -44.53
C GLU A 288 -14.04 -4.50 -43.21
N GLY A 289 -13.83 -5.30 -42.21
CA GLY A 289 -13.15 -4.97 -40.99
C GLY A 289 -12.93 -6.24 -40.18
N TYR A 290 -11.73 -6.80 -40.26
CA TYR A 290 -11.35 -7.95 -39.44
C TYR A 290 -11.20 -7.53 -37.97
N ALA A 291 -11.52 -8.45 -37.06
CA ALA A 291 -11.22 -8.27 -35.66
C ALA A 291 -9.70 -8.12 -35.49
N ILE A 292 -9.26 -7.01 -34.94
CA ILE A 292 -7.84 -6.73 -34.73
C ILE A 292 -7.54 -6.99 -33.26
N PRO A 293 -6.68 -7.96 -32.94
CA PRO A 293 -6.20 -8.14 -31.58
C PRO A 293 -5.23 -7.03 -31.22
N SER A 294 -5.36 -6.47 -30.03
CA SER A 294 -4.39 -5.60 -29.41
C SER A 294 -3.79 -6.30 -28.19
N PHE A 295 -2.48 -6.18 -28.05
CA PHE A 295 -1.73 -6.75 -26.96
C PHE A 295 -1.17 -5.59 -26.12
N GLY A 296 -1.33 -5.71 -24.81
CA GLY A 296 -0.77 -4.76 -23.85
C GLY A 296 -0.07 -5.50 -22.71
N GLY A 297 0.99 -4.93 -22.22
CA GLY A 297 1.68 -5.43 -21.04
C GLY A 297 2.30 -4.26 -20.28
N GLY A 298 2.40 -4.42 -18.98
CA GLY A 298 3.02 -3.44 -18.09
C GLY A 298 3.88 -4.15 -17.04
N TYR A 299 5.00 -3.52 -16.72
CA TYR A 299 5.82 -3.88 -15.59
C TYR A 299 6.09 -2.62 -14.78
N SER A 300 5.96 -2.72 -13.48
CA SER A 300 6.33 -1.66 -12.55
C SER A 300 7.10 -2.22 -11.37
N GLN A 301 8.08 -1.48 -10.93
CA GLN A 301 8.87 -1.77 -9.74
C GLN A 301 8.91 -0.53 -8.87
N ASN A 302 8.78 -0.74 -7.57
CA ASN A 302 8.88 0.31 -6.57
C ASN A 302 9.84 -0.12 -5.46
N ASN A 303 10.82 0.74 -5.16
CA ASN A 303 11.76 0.56 -4.08
C ASN A 303 11.72 1.80 -3.18
N THR A 304 11.58 1.59 -1.91
CA THR A 304 11.63 2.65 -0.91
C THR A 304 12.55 2.19 0.22
N GLU A 305 13.47 3.03 0.61
CA GLU A 305 14.31 2.84 1.78
C GLU A 305 14.40 4.17 2.55
N SER A 306 14.08 4.14 3.84
CA SER A 306 14.12 5.32 4.71
C SER A 306 14.80 4.96 6.02
N LYS A 307 15.56 5.90 6.56
CA LYS A 307 16.14 5.85 7.90
C LYS A 307 15.98 7.19 8.58
N TRP A 308 15.55 7.18 9.84
CA TRP A 308 15.34 8.41 10.62
C TRP A 308 15.46 8.17 12.11
N VAL A 309 15.82 9.19 12.84
CA VAL A 309 15.87 9.16 14.30
C VAL A 309 14.52 9.60 14.87
N SER A 310 13.72 8.66 15.38
CA SER A 310 12.45 8.98 16.06
C SER A 310 12.70 9.56 17.46
N ASN A 311 13.63 8.98 18.20
CA ASN A 311 13.98 9.38 19.57
C ASN A 311 15.48 9.47 19.73
N GLN A 312 16.00 10.70 19.87
CA GLN A 312 17.41 10.89 20.16
C GLN A 312 17.78 10.33 21.54
N THR A 313 18.94 9.68 21.63
CA THR A 313 19.57 9.37 22.92
C THR A 313 19.93 10.66 23.61
N SER A 314 19.61 10.77 24.90
CA SER A 314 19.87 11.97 25.65
C SER A 314 20.34 11.69 27.08
N ILE A 315 21.28 12.50 27.55
CA ILE A 315 21.74 12.55 28.93
C ILE A 315 21.62 14.00 29.40
N ILE A 316 20.59 14.29 30.19
CA ILE A 316 20.22 15.65 30.58
C ILE A 316 20.31 15.79 32.10
N ALA A 317 21.13 16.71 32.55
CA ALA A 317 21.15 17.18 33.92
C ALA A 317 20.24 18.41 34.07
N GLU A 318 19.36 18.48 35.07
CA GLU A 318 18.59 19.69 35.34
C GLU A 318 19.49 20.77 35.98
N ASN A 319 20.34 20.39 36.91
CA ASN A 319 21.20 21.27 37.66
C ASN A 319 22.70 20.92 37.56
N GLY A 320 23.13 20.44 36.38
CA GLY A 320 24.55 20.23 36.08
C GLY A 320 25.14 18.95 36.65
N GLY A 321 26.46 18.98 36.91
CA GLY A 321 27.20 17.81 37.37
C GLY A 321 28.51 17.63 36.64
N ASN A 322 29.12 16.43 36.76
CA ASN A 322 30.40 16.10 36.16
C ASN A 322 30.39 14.75 35.46
N VAL A 323 30.95 14.71 34.27
CA VAL A 323 31.20 13.50 33.50
C VAL A 323 32.68 13.35 33.25
N LYS A 324 33.33 12.40 33.93
CA LYS A 324 34.72 12.08 33.74
C LYS A 324 34.84 10.78 32.96
N VAL A 325 35.64 10.79 31.90
CA VAL A 325 35.85 9.67 30.99
C VAL A 325 37.34 9.38 30.87
N GLY A 326 37.76 8.20 31.26
CA GLY A 326 39.16 7.82 31.30
C GLY A 326 39.86 7.82 29.94
N GLU A 327 39.11 7.52 28.85
CA GLU A 327 39.66 7.48 27.50
C GLU A 327 38.81 8.31 26.52
N THR A 328 37.80 7.72 25.86
CA THR A 328 37.08 8.38 24.77
C THR A 328 35.62 8.59 25.12
N LEU A 329 35.14 9.84 24.94
CA LEU A 329 33.71 10.12 24.81
C LEU A 329 33.32 10.10 23.34
N THR A 330 32.37 9.21 22.98
CA THR A 330 31.77 9.16 21.64
C THR A 330 30.31 9.59 21.71
N ASN A 331 29.94 10.61 20.95
CA ASN A 331 28.56 11.08 20.80
C ASN A 331 28.16 11.00 19.35
N ILE A 332 27.17 10.12 19.02
CA ILE A 332 26.65 9.94 17.66
C ILE A 332 25.18 10.34 17.64
N GLY A 333 24.86 11.48 17.03
CA GLY A 333 23.51 12.00 16.88
C GLY A 333 22.73 12.16 18.19
N ALA A 334 23.42 12.26 19.34
CA ALA A 334 22.83 12.24 20.68
C ALA A 334 23.00 13.60 21.40
N ILE A 335 22.28 13.77 22.48
CA ILE A 335 22.30 14.99 23.32
C ILE A 335 22.94 14.66 24.66
N ILE A 336 23.89 15.51 25.07
CA ILE A 336 24.40 15.51 26.44
C ILE A 336 24.53 16.97 26.91
N GLY A 337 23.97 17.29 28.06
CA GLY A 337 24.01 18.68 28.55
C GLY A 337 23.28 18.91 29.85
N SER A 338 23.22 20.21 30.23
CA SER A 338 22.48 20.71 31.39
C SER A 338 21.42 21.71 30.95
N LEU A 339 20.26 21.68 31.61
CA LEU A 339 19.18 22.66 31.40
C LEU A 339 19.42 23.96 32.17
N SER A 340 20.27 23.94 33.19
CA SER A 340 20.57 25.11 34.02
C SER A 340 21.62 26.00 33.37
N ASP A 341 21.29 27.27 33.20
CA ASP A 341 22.26 28.29 32.76
C ASP A 341 23.37 28.56 33.82
N ALA A 342 23.02 28.39 35.08
CA ALA A 342 23.95 28.65 36.20
C ALA A 342 24.84 27.44 36.52
N ASN A 343 24.32 26.24 36.39
CA ASN A 343 24.99 25.00 36.77
C ASN A 343 25.32 24.16 35.51
N LYS A 344 26.59 24.21 35.13
CA LYS A 344 27.06 23.52 33.93
C LYS A 344 27.29 22.03 34.18
N LEU A 345 27.12 21.21 33.15
CA LEU A 345 27.64 19.86 33.12
C LEU A 345 29.12 19.94 32.66
N GLY A 346 30.05 19.64 33.58
CA GLY A 346 31.47 19.51 33.25
C GLY A 346 31.73 18.18 32.53
N ILE A 347 32.50 18.21 31.46
CA ILE A 347 32.89 16.99 30.72
C ILE A 347 34.42 16.98 30.65
N ASP A 348 35.06 15.94 31.19
CA ASP A 348 36.47 15.68 31.11
C ASP A 348 36.73 14.33 30.45
N ALA A 349 37.42 14.33 29.32
CA ALA A 349 37.76 13.13 28.55
C ALA A 349 39.07 13.31 27.80
N LYS A 350 39.87 12.25 27.67
CA LYS A 350 41.13 12.33 26.91
C LYS A 350 40.88 12.56 25.40
N LYS A 351 39.79 12.01 24.89
CA LYS A 351 39.39 12.18 23.49
C LYS A 351 37.86 12.34 23.38
N VAL A 352 37.43 13.24 22.52
CA VAL A 352 36.00 13.44 22.22
C VAL A 352 35.79 13.23 20.75
N VAL A 353 34.79 12.37 20.39
CA VAL A 353 34.34 12.11 19.03
C VAL A 353 32.86 12.49 18.96
N ILE A 354 32.51 13.37 18.04
CA ILE A 354 31.14 13.81 17.80
C ILE A 354 30.82 13.57 16.34
N GLU A 355 29.77 12.78 16.07
CA GLU A 355 29.33 12.42 14.73
C GLU A 355 27.83 12.68 14.57
N ASN A 356 27.43 13.02 13.37
CA ASN A 356 26.01 13.17 13.02
C ASN A 356 25.42 11.83 12.59
N LEU A 357 24.10 11.73 12.67
CA LEU A 357 23.30 10.77 11.94
C LEU A 357 22.58 11.51 10.82
N GLU A 358 22.55 10.91 9.63
CA GLU A 358 21.85 11.48 8.49
C GLU A 358 20.55 10.68 8.27
N ASP A 359 19.43 11.40 8.37
CA ASP A 359 18.13 10.88 8.04
C ASP A 359 17.93 11.00 6.53
N TYR A 360 17.40 9.93 5.90
CA TYR A 360 17.07 9.93 4.48
C TYR A 360 15.78 9.16 4.20
N ASN A 361 15.14 9.53 3.07
CA ASN A 361 13.91 8.93 2.60
C ASN A 361 13.94 8.75 1.08
#